data_9853f510763ea741db142e558253403d
#
_entry.id   9853f510763ea741db142e558253403d
#
_cell.length_a   1.000
_cell.length_b   1.000
_cell.length_c   1.000
_cell.angle_alpha   90.00
_cell.angle_beta   90.00
_cell.angle_gamma   90.00
#
_symmetry.space_group_name_H-M   'P 1'
#
loop_
_entity.id
_entity.type
_entity.pdbx_description
1 polymer ?
#
loop_
_entity_poly.entity_id
_entity_poly.type
_entity_poly.pdbx_seq_one_letter_code
_entity_poly.pdbx_strand_id
1 'polypeptide(L)'
;EFAASPRIDNLTSVWSSLESLAAHAPSGGVCVAACLDNEEVGSQTLQGAGGDLLENVLRRIAYALKFDDNEYYKALASSFLISLDNAHAMHPNHAEKCDPTNKTVMGGGVVIKNHANKAYTTDAVSSAIVKTVFDKAGVKYQTFFNRSDMRSGGTLGAISLGHVGVLSADLGLAQLAMHSASECFAKADYAELVNGLTAYLSLIHIS
;
A
#
# COMPACT_ATOMS: atom_id res chain seq x y z
N GLU A 1 -22.02 -0.72 -8.61
CA GLU A 1 -21.32 0.52 -8.32
C GLU A 1 -20.50 0.38 -7.02
N PHE A 2 -21.12 -0.01 -5.91
CA PHE A 2 -20.45 -0.24 -4.62
C PHE A 2 -20.52 -1.70 -4.21
N ALA A 3 -19.62 -2.10 -3.31
CA ALA A 3 -19.67 -3.36 -2.59
C ALA A 3 -19.64 -3.07 -1.09
N ALA A 4 -20.38 -3.86 -0.31
CA ALA A 4 -20.41 -3.76 1.13
C ALA A 4 -20.17 -5.15 1.73
N SER A 5 -19.27 -5.24 2.71
CA SER A 5 -18.86 -6.46 3.39
C SER A 5 -18.15 -6.11 4.68
N PRO A 6 -18.09 -7.00 5.67
CA PRO A 6 -17.10 -6.85 6.73
C PRO A 6 -15.69 -7.10 6.17
N ARG A 7 -14.68 -6.53 6.82
CA ARG A 7 -13.25 -6.77 6.54
C ARG A 7 -12.79 -6.41 5.12
N ILE A 8 -13.43 -5.43 4.49
CA ILE A 8 -12.92 -4.78 3.29
C ILE A 8 -11.54 -4.23 3.59
N ASP A 9 -11.40 -3.63 4.74
CA ASP A 9 -10.14 -3.38 5.40
C ASP A 9 -9.68 -4.66 6.13
N ASN A 10 -8.64 -5.36 5.67
CA ASN A 10 -7.84 -4.99 4.52
C ASN A 10 -7.80 -6.11 3.45
N LEU A 11 -8.87 -6.94 3.35
CA LEU A 11 -8.92 -8.07 2.40
C LEU A 11 -8.88 -7.61 0.94
N THR A 12 -9.34 -6.40 0.63
CA THR A 12 -9.23 -5.85 -0.72
C THR A 12 -7.77 -5.65 -1.14
N SER A 13 -6.91 -5.19 -0.23
CA SER A 13 -5.48 -5.04 -0.47
C SER A 13 -4.78 -6.39 -0.60
N VAL A 14 -5.12 -7.36 0.24
CA VAL A 14 -4.62 -8.74 0.16
C VAL A 14 -4.95 -9.35 -1.20
N TRP A 15 -6.23 -9.30 -1.58
CA TRP A 15 -6.67 -9.93 -2.83
C TRP A 15 -6.06 -9.22 -4.06
N SER A 16 -6.07 -7.90 -4.12
CA SER A 16 -5.49 -7.15 -5.24
C SER A 16 -3.99 -7.38 -5.40
N SER A 17 -3.24 -7.49 -4.30
CA SER A 17 -1.80 -7.79 -4.37
C SER A 17 -1.52 -9.19 -4.91
N LEU A 18 -2.28 -10.20 -4.48
CA LEU A 18 -2.14 -11.58 -4.94
C LEU A 18 -2.59 -11.74 -6.40
N GLU A 19 -3.71 -11.11 -6.78
CA GLU A 19 -4.23 -11.12 -8.15
C GLU A 19 -3.21 -10.49 -9.12
N SER A 20 -2.68 -9.32 -8.77
CA SER A 20 -1.68 -8.64 -9.59
C SER A 20 -0.37 -9.40 -9.69
N LEU A 21 0.08 -10.04 -8.59
CA LEU A 21 1.26 -10.88 -8.60
C LEU A 21 1.07 -12.13 -9.46
N ALA A 22 -0.11 -12.76 -9.40
CA ALA A 22 -0.42 -13.95 -10.20
C ALA A 22 -0.55 -13.64 -11.69
N ALA A 23 -1.03 -12.45 -12.04
CA ALA A 23 -1.18 -12.01 -13.42
C ALA A 23 0.13 -11.55 -14.06
N HIS A 24 1.16 -11.25 -13.24
CA HIS A 24 2.43 -10.71 -13.69
C HIS A 24 3.50 -11.79 -13.83
N ALA A 25 4.21 -11.80 -14.96
CA ALA A 25 5.44 -12.58 -15.14
C ALA A 25 6.64 -11.62 -14.95
N PRO A 26 7.40 -11.69 -13.85
CA PRO A 26 8.49 -10.78 -13.60
C PRO A 26 9.60 -10.92 -14.65
N SER A 27 10.09 -9.81 -15.16
CA SER A 27 11.24 -9.73 -16.05
C SER A 27 12.37 -8.98 -15.34
N GLY A 28 13.38 -9.72 -14.85
CA GLY A 28 14.62 -9.14 -14.33
C GLY A 28 14.67 -8.79 -12.84
N GLY A 29 13.65 -9.15 -12.06
CA GLY A 29 13.61 -8.91 -10.60
C GLY A 29 12.79 -9.96 -9.86
N VAL A 30 12.71 -9.83 -8.54
CA VAL A 30 11.87 -10.66 -7.67
C VAL A 30 10.67 -9.83 -7.21
N CYS A 31 9.47 -10.28 -7.57
CA CYS A 31 8.22 -9.70 -7.07
C CYS A 31 7.73 -10.49 -5.86
N VAL A 32 7.38 -9.79 -4.80
CA VAL A 32 6.91 -10.38 -3.53
C VAL A 32 5.62 -9.72 -3.10
N ALA A 33 4.60 -10.52 -2.80
CA ALA A 33 3.42 -10.07 -2.06
C ALA A 33 3.50 -10.65 -0.64
N ALA A 34 3.59 -9.80 0.36
CA ALA A 34 3.65 -10.19 1.76
C ALA A 34 2.33 -9.78 2.46
N CYS A 35 1.57 -10.77 2.91
CA CYS A 35 0.37 -10.57 3.71
C CYS A 35 0.76 -10.75 5.18
N LEU A 36 0.72 -9.67 5.95
CA LEU A 36 1.08 -9.64 7.36
C LEU A 36 -0.18 -9.56 8.22
N ASP A 37 -0.15 -10.20 9.38
CA ASP A 37 -1.29 -10.30 10.28
C ASP A 37 -1.18 -9.30 11.44
N ASN A 38 -2.27 -9.14 12.19
CA ASN A 38 -2.34 -8.38 13.44
C ASN A 38 -2.07 -6.86 13.29
N GLU A 39 -2.34 -6.26 12.14
CA GLU A 39 -2.18 -4.82 11.94
C GLU A 39 -3.02 -4.03 12.95
N GLU A 40 -4.29 -4.35 13.09
CA GLU A 40 -5.29 -3.66 13.94
C GLU A 40 -4.98 -3.70 15.44
N VAL A 41 -4.10 -4.57 15.85
CA VAL A 41 -3.64 -4.70 17.26
C VAL A 41 -2.18 -4.29 17.43
N GLY A 42 -1.62 -3.55 16.45
CA GLY A 42 -0.32 -2.89 16.56
C GLY A 42 0.84 -3.62 15.92
N SER A 43 0.63 -4.69 15.16
CA SER A 43 1.65 -5.40 14.36
C SER A 43 2.80 -6.04 15.15
N GLN A 44 2.79 -5.99 16.48
CA GLN A 44 3.90 -6.47 17.36
C GLN A 44 3.75 -7.96 17.66
N THR A 45 3.72 -8.78 16.60
CA THR A 45 3.61 -10.24 16.69
C THR A 45 4.59 -10.89 15.73
N LEU A 46 4.83 -12.19 15.87
CA LEU A 46 5.75 -12.94 15.00
C LEU A 46 5.37 -12.84 13.51
N GLN A 47 4.08 -12.83 13.20
CA GLN A 47 3.53 -12.75 11.84
C GLN A 47 3.10 -11.33 11.42
N GLY A 48 3.26 -10.36 12.30
CA GLY A 48 2.95 -8.95 12.06
C GLY A 48 4.12 -8.19 11.43
N ALA A 49 3.86 -6.96 11.03
CA ALA A 49 4.87 -6.10 10.39
C ALA A 49 6.04 -5.72 11.32
N GLY A 50 5.85 -5.76 12.63
CA GLY A 50 6.89 -5.53 13.65
C GLY A 50 7.75 -6.75 13.95
N GLY A 51 7.46 -7.91 13.36
CA GLY A 51 8.28 -9.12 13.46
C GLY A 51 9.29 -9.23 12.34
N ASP A 52 10.17 -10.23 12.45
CA ASP A 52 11.27 -10.46 11.49
C ASP A 52 10.84 -11.28 10.26
N LEU A 53 9.54 -11.60 10.11
CA LEU A 53 9.05 -12.49 9.05
C LEU A 53 9.45 -11.99 7.66
N LEU A 54 9.19 -10.72 7.37
CA LEU A 54 9.47 -10.14 6.07
C LEU A 54 10.98 -10.15 5.76
N GLU A 55 11.80 -9.67 6.69
CA GLU A 55 13.26 -9.66 6.52
C GLU A 55 13.81 -11.07 6.33
N ASN A 56 13.38 -12.02 7.17
CA ASN A 56 13.82 -13.41 7.09
C ASN A 56 13.47 -14.06 5.76
N VAL A 57 12.28 -13.79 5.22
CA VAL A 57 11.87 -14.31 3.89
C VAL A 57 12.72 -13.70 2.79
N LEU A 58 12.93 -12.37 2.79
CA LEU A 58 13.76 -11.69 1.80
C LEU A 58 15.21 -12.18 1.81
N ARG A 59 15.81 -12.36 3.01
CA ARG A 59 17.16 -12.94 3.14
C ARG A 59 17.24 -14.37 2.60
N ARG A 60 16.22 -15.19 2.85
CA ARG A 60 16.18 -16.57 2.32
C ARG A 60 16.02 -16.59 0.81
N ILE A 61 15.27 -15.65 0.24
CA ILE A 61 15.19 -15.50 -1.23
C ILE A 61 16.57 -15.12 -1.80
N ALA A 62 17.23 -14.11 -1.22
CA ALA A 62 18.56 -13.70 -1.63
C ALA A 62 19.57 -14.85 -1.53
N TYR A 63 19.54 -15.61 -0.42
CA TYR A 63 20.39 -16.80 -0.26
C TYR A 63 20.13 -17.86 -1.34
N ALA A 64 18.86 -18.13 -1.68
CA ALA A 64 18.50 -19.07 -2.74
C ALA A 64 18.99 -18.60 -4.13
N LEU A 65 19.06 -17.28 -4.34
CA LEU A 65 19.63 -16.65 -5.53
C LEU A 65 21.16 -16.57 -5.51
N LYS A 66 21.80 -17.05 -4.44
CA LYS A 66 23.25 -17.03 -4.21
C LYS A 66 23.84 -15.61 -4.07
N PHE A 67 23.04 -14.67 -3.57
CA PHE A 67 23.51 -13.33 -3.22
C PHE A 67 24.31 -13.38 -1.92
N ASP A 68 25.40 -12.64 -1.88
CA ASP A 68 26.08 -12.30 -0.63
C ASP A 68 25.35 -11.14 0.10
N ASP A 69 25.81 -10.80 1.30
CA ASP A 69 25.20 -9.73 2.09
C ASP A 69 25.25 -8.36 1.38
N ASN A 70 26.32 -8.06 0.65
CA ASN A 70 26.46 -6.81 -0.09
C ASN A 70 25.49 -6.76 -1.28
N GLU A 71 25.32 -7.86 -1.99
CA GLU A 71 24.32 -7.98 -3.06
C GLU A 71 22.89 -7.87 -2.54
N TYR A 72 22.61 -8.46 -1.37
CA TYR A 72 21.32 -8.31 -0.71
C TYR A 72 20.99 -6.84 -0.40
N TYR A 73 21.93 -6.09 0.22
CA TYR A 73 21.69 -4.68 0.52
C TYR A 73 21.61 -3.81 -0.73
N LYS A 74 22.35 -4.11 -1.79
CA LYS A 74 22.20 -3.44 -3.08
C LYS A 74 20.82 -3.70 -3.69
N ALA A 75 20.33 -4.93 -3.60
CA ALA A 75 19.00 -5.29 -4.08
C ALA A 75 17.92 -4.52 -3.30
N LEU A 76 18.01 -4.42 -1.96
CA LEU A 76 17.10 -3.61 -1.16
C LEU A 76 17.13 -2.13 -1.55
N ALA A 77 18.33 -1.56 -1.73
CA ALA A 77 18.48 -0.16 -2.11
C ALA A 77 17.91 0.16 -3.52
N SER A 78 17.81 -0.86 -4.38
CA SER A 78 17.22 -0.77 -5.72
C SER A 78 15.77 -1.23 -5.76
N SER A 79 15.20 -1.61 -4.63
CA SER A 79 13.82 -2.07 -4.52
C SER A 79 12.85 -0.94 -4.21
N PHE A 80 11.58 -1.18 -4.50
CA PHE A 80 10.49 -0.29 -4.12
C PHE A 80 9.38 -1.11 -3.47
N LEU A 81 8.79 -0.60 -2.38
CA LEU A 81 7.72 -1.27 -1.65
C LEU A 81 6.43 -0.47 -1.72
N ILE A 82 5.34 -1.12 -2.05
CA ILE A 82 3.99 -0.58 -1.88
C ILE A 82 3.39 -1.21 -0.62
N SER A 83 3.10 -0.38 0.36
CA SER A 83 2.31 -0.74 1.54
C SER A 83 0.83 -0.52 1.21
N LEU A 84 0.04 -1.59 1.29
CA LEU A 84 -1.36 -1.57 0.92
C LEU A 84 -2.26 -1.64 2.16
N ASP A 85 -3.00 -0.57 2.37
CA ASP A 85 -3.94 -0.43 3.47
C ASP A 85 -4.99 0.62 3.12
N ASN A 86 -6.28 0.34 3.36
CA ASN A 86 -7.36 1.21 2.91
C ASN A 86 -7.32 2.60 3.57
N ALA A 87 -8.05 3.54 3.01
CA ALA A 87 -8.12 4.92 3.47
C ALA A 87 -9.56 5.34 3.74
N HIS A 88 -9.76 6.26 4.69
CA HIS A 88 -11.07 6.82 4.92
C HIS A 88 -11.54 7.66 3.74
N ALA A 89 -12.71 7.33 3.17
CA ALA A 89 -13.42 8.24 2.29
C ALA A 89 -14.08 9.36 3.11
N MET A 90 -14.25 10.52 2.50
CA MET A 90 -15.05 11.60 3.06
C MET A 90 -16.49 11.11 3.31
N HIS A 91 -16.90 11.10 4.58
CA HIS A 91 -18.28 10.75 4.93
C HIS A 91 -19.20 11.91 4.60
N PRO A 92 -20.31 11.71 3.88
CA PRO A 92 -21.21 12.79 3.44
C PRO A 92 -21.73 13.67 4.58
N ASN A 93 -22.00 13.05 5.74
CA ASN A 93 -22.52 13.75 6.92
C ASN A 93 -21.43 14.29 7.85
N HIS A 94 -20.15 14.03 7.57
CA HIS A 94 -19.01 14.38 8.42
C HIS A 94 -17.83 14.89 7.58
N ALA A 95 -18.10 15.72 6.59
CA ALA A 95 -17.07 16.30 5.72
C ALA A 95 -16.03 17.15 6.49
N GLU A 96 -16.43 17.67 7.65
CA GLU A 96 -15.56 18.43 8.55
C GLU A 96 -14.43 17.61 9.17
N LYS A 97 -14.51 16.27 9.15
CA LYS A 97 -13.44 15.37 9.64
C LYS A 97 -12.33 15.13 8.63
N CYS A 98 -12.56 15.48 7.37
CA CYS A 98 -11.56 15.33 6.31
C CYS A 98 -10.67 16.56 6.19
N ASP A 99 -9.51 16.38 5.57
CA ASP A 99 -8.68 17.51 5.13
C ASP A 99 -9.51 18.44 4.23
N PRO A 100 -9.51 19.76 4.46
CA PRO A 100 -10.37 20.68 3.72
C PRO A 100 -10.02 20.78 2.24
N THR A 101 -8.76 20.49 1.89
CA THR A 101 -8.22 20.64 0.53
C THR A 101 -8.23 19.31 -0.24
N ASN A 102 -7.88 18.21 0.43
CA ASN A 102 -7.74 16.88 -0.19
C ASN A 102 -8.87 15.95 0.26
N LYS A 103 -10.02 16.09 -0.39
CA LYS A 103 -11.21 15.29 -0.07
C LYS A 103 -11.18 13.98 -0.83
N THR A 104 -10.83 12.90 -0.14
CA THR A 104 -10.82 11.55 -0.69
C THR A 104 -12.24 11.02 -0.83
N VAL A 105 -12.60 10.50 -1.98
CA VAL A 105 -13.96 10.02 -2.29
C VAL A 105 -13.94 8.62 -2.88
N MET A 106 -14.99 7.83 -2.63
CA MET A 106 -15.22 6.58 -3.34
C MET A 106 -15.49 6.86 -4.82
N GLY A 107 -14.91 6.07 -5.74
CA GLY A 107 -14.94 6.33 -7.16
C GLY A 107 -13.89 7.35 -7.65
N GLY A 108 -13.03 7.81 -6.74
CA GLY A 108 -11.90 8.72 -7.03
C GLY A 108 -10.64 8.03 -7.54
N GLY A 109 -10.62 6.71 -7.59
CA GLY A 109 -9.44 5.91 -7.93
C GLY A 109 -8.59 5.55 -6.71
N VAL A 110 -7.40 5.01 -6.97
CA VAL A 110 -6.46 4.58 -5.94
C VAL A 110 -6.03 5.76 -5.06
N VAL A 111 -5.99 5.56 -3.75
CA VAL A 111 -5.58 6.57 -2.79
C VAL A 111 -4.09 6.48 -2.52
N ILE A 112 -3.35 7.56 -2.75
CA ILE A 112 -1.96 7.72 -2.33
C ILE A 112 -1.97 8.44 -0.98
N LYS A 113 -1.55 7.75 0.08
CA LYS A 113 -1.64 8.23 1.46
C LYS A 113 -0.40 9.03 1.84
N ASN A 114 -0.56 10.25 2.34
CA ASN A 114 0.51 11.11 2.82
C ASN A 114 0.25 11.54 4.27
N HIS A 115 1.32 11.68 5.05
CA HIS A 115 1.22 12.11 6.43
C HIS A 115 2.40 12.98 6.83
N ALA A 116 2.14 14.15 7.39
CA ALA A 116 3.19 15.10 7.78
C ALA A 116 4.13 14.52 8.86
N ASN A 117 3.60 13.76 9.81
CA ASN A 117 4.36 13.12 10.91
C ASN A 117 4.89 11.72 10.53
N LYS A 118 4.87 11.37 9.23
CA LYS A 118 5.40 10.08 8.74
C LYS A 118 4.75 8.84 9.35
N ALA A 119 3.46 8.92 9.70
CA ALA A 119 2.67 7.74 10.03
C ALA A 119 2.42 6.85 8.79
N TYR A 120 2.59 7.42 7.60
CA TYR A 120 2.68 6.72 6.31
C TYR A 120 4.08 6.92 5.73
N THR A 121 4.56 5.96 4.96
CA THR A 121 5.92 5.95 4.42
C THR A 121 6.11 6.90 3.24
N THR A 122 5.02 7.21 2.54
CA THR A 122 5.04 8.04 1.33
C THR A 122 5.77 9.37 1.55
N ASP A 123 6.69 9.66 0.66
CA ASP A 123 7.38 10.95 0.53
C ASP A 123 7.23 11.53 -0.88
N ALA A 124 7.93 12.62 -1.18
CA ALA A 124 7.85 13.28 -2.48
C ALA A 124 8.37 12.38 -3.61
N VAL A 125 9.45 11.62 -3.35
CA VAL A 125 10.08 10.75 -4.36
C VAL A 125 9.20 9.54 -4.63
N SER A 126 8.81 8.82 -3.59
CA SER A 126 7.97 7.63 -3.73
C SER A 126 6.59 7.97 -4.30
N SER A 127 6.00 9.10 -3.93
CA SER A 127 4.77 9.60 -4.53
C SER A 127 4.93 9.89 -6.03
N ALA A 128 6.05 10.51 -6.44
CA ALA A 128 6.32 10.79 -7.85
C ALA A 128 6.48 9.51 -8.67
N ILE A 129 7.15 8.50 -8.13
CA ILE A 129 7.30 7.18 -8.77
C ILE A 129 5.94 6.56 -9.01
N VAL A 130 5.10 6.45 -7.96
CA VAL A 130 3.75 5.86 -8.08
C VAL A 130 2.91 6.61 -9.10
N LYS A 131 2.86 7.94 -9.03
CA LYS A 131 2.12 8.77 -9.98
C LYS A 131 2.59 8.56 -11.42
N THR A 132 3.90 8.49 -11.63
CA THR A 132 4.47 8.25 -12.97
C THR A 132 4.04 6.89 -13.53
N VAL A 133 4.03 5.84 -12.69
CA VAL A 133 3.56 4.51 -13.09
C VAL A 133 2.06 4.55 -13.43
N PHE A 134 1.25 5.18 -12.59
CA PHE A 134 -0.19 5.26 -12.76
C PHE A 134 -0.58 6.11 -13.98
N ASP A 135 0.09 7.24 -14.18
CA ASP A 135 -0.12 8.09 -15.38
C ASP A 135 0.18 7.32 -16.67
N LYS A 136 1.29 6.56 -16.71
CA LYS A 136 1.64 5.74 -17.88
C LYS A 136 0.63 4.62 -18.13
N ALA A 137 0.02 4.08 -17.08
CA ALA A 137 -0.96 3.01 -17.16
C ALA A 137 -2.41 3.51 -17.34
N GLY A 138 -2.64 4.82 -17.27
CA GLY A 138 -3.98 5.41 -17.32
C GLY A 138 -4.82 5.10 -16.08
N VAL A 139 -4.19 4.79 -14.94
CA VAL A 139 -4.84 4.48 -13.67
C VAL A 139 -5.26 5.74 -12.96
N LYS A 140 -6.52 5.80 -12.55
CA LYS A 140 -7.07 6.92 -11.80
C LYS A 140 -6.61 6.86 -10.33
N TYR A 141 -6.15 7.99 -9.79
CA TYR A 141 -5.73 8.08 -8.41
C TYR A 141 -6.09 9.42 -7.76
N GLN A 142 -6.06 9.45 -6.45
CA GLN A 142 -6.28 10.63 -5.63
C GLN A 142 -5.29 10.66 -4.47
N THR A 143 -5.13 11.82 -3.84
CA THR A 143 -4.21 12.01 -2.73
C THR A 143 -4.99 12.16 -1.43
N PHE A 144 -4.53 11.48 -0.37
CA PHE A 144 -5.08 11.56 0.97
C PHE A 144 -4.09 12.22 1.92
N PHE A 145 -4.61 13.14 2.73
CA PHE A 145 -3.94 13.68 3.91
C PHE A 145 -4.86 13.58 5.11
N ASN A 146 -4.30 13.21 6.26
CA ASN A 146 -5.04 13.37 7.50
C ASN A 146 -5.20 14.85 7.83
N ARG A 147 -6.32 15.21 8.40
CA ARG A 147 -6.53 16.55 8.97
C ARG A 147 -5.52 16.76 10.10
N SER A 148 -4.78 17.87 10.04
CA SER A 148 -3.59 18.10 10.89
C SER A 148 -3.89 18.26 12.39
N ASP A 149 -5.12 18.62 12.74
CA ASP A 149 -5.61 18.81 14.11
C ASP A 149 -6.32 17.57 14.69
N MET A 150 -6.35 16.46 13.94
CA MET A 150 -6.96 15.20 14.37
C MET A 150 -5.90 14.09 14.52
N ARG A 151 -6.10 13.21 15.48
CA ARG A 151 -5.29 12.01 15.60
C ARG A 151 -5.53 11.11 14.38
N SER A 152 -4.47 10.56 13.85
CA SER A 152 -4.51 9.57 12.78
C SER A 152 -3.97 8.24 13.27
N GLY A 153 -4.39 7.15 12.62
CA GLY A 153 -3.69 5.87 12.69
C GLY A 153 -2.39 5.91 11.87
N GLY A 154 -1.58 4.87 12.01
CA GLY A 154 -0.47 4.56 11.12
C GLY A 154 -0.83 3.40 10.21
N THR A 155 0.16 2.90 9.48
CA THR A 155 0.05 1.71 8.65
C THR A 155 1.20 0.75 8.91
N LEU A 156 1.03 -0.48 8.45
CA LEU A 156 2.08 -1.51 8.51
C LEU A 156 3.35 -1.09 7.75
N GLY A 157 3.26 -0.21 6.76
CA GLY A 157 4.40 0.25 5.97
C GLY A 157 5.46 0.93 6.82
N ALA A 158 5.08 1.89 7.66
CA ALA A 158 6.01 2.58 8.55
C ALA A 158 6.69 1.63 9.55
N ILE A 159 5.99 0.59 9.99
CA ILE A 159 6.53 -0.44 10.89
C ILE A 159 7.50 -1.35 10.14
N SER A 160 7.13 -1.84 8.96
CA SER A 160 7.97 -2.71 8.12
C SER A 160 9.29 -2.04 7.73
N LEU A 161 9.29 -0.71 7.49
CA LEU A 161 10.51 0.04 7.16
C LEU A 161 11.53 0.05 8.31
N GLY A 162 11.11 -0.13 9.56
CA GLY A 162 12.03 -0.29 10.70
C GLY A 162 12.89 -1.56 10.58
N HIS A 163 12.44 -2.55 9.83
CA HIS A 163 13.13 -3.84 9.64
C HIS A 163 13.75 -3.98 8.24
N VAL A 164 13.10 -3.40 7.22
CA VAL A 164 13.55 -3.49 5.81
C VAL A 164 13.59 -2.09 5.21
N GLY A 165 14.78 -1.51 5.10
CA GLY A 165 15.01 -0.16 4.61
C GLY A 165 14.88 -0.06 3.08
N VAL A 166 13.66 0.06 2.56
CA VAL A 166 13.32 0.16 1.13
C VAL A 166 12.49 1.41 0.88
N LEU A 167 12.75 2.13 -0.21
CA LEU A 167 11.90 3.25 -0.60
C LEU A 167 10.46 2.78 -0.80
N SER A 168 9.48 3.47 -0.18
CA SER A 168 8.12 2.95 -0.14
C SER A 168 7.04 4.03 -0.23
N ALA A 169 5.85 3.60 -0.63
CA ALA A 169 4.63 4.41 -0.64
C ALA A 169 3.46 3.63 -0.05
N ASP A 170 2.57 4.33 0.66
CA ASP A 170 1.32 3.79 1.18
C ASP A 170 0.17 4.09 0.24
N LEU A 171 -0.52 3.04 -0.19
CA LEU A 171 -1.67 3.11 -1.08
C LEU A 171 -2.85 2.35 -0.49
N GLY A 172 -4.06 2.63 -1.00
CA GLY A 172 -5.25 1.87 -0.64
C GLY A 172 -6.49 2.30 -1.41
N LEU A 173 -7.63 1.77 -0.99
CA LEU A 173 -8.94 2.17 -1.51
C LEU A 173 -9.62 3.14 -0.55
N ALA A 174 -10.38 4.08 -1.11
CA ALA A 174 -11.27 4.90 -0.33
C ALA A 174 -12.48 4.08 0.13
N GLN A 175 -12.73 3.99 1.43
CA GLN A 175 -13.87 3.27 1.99
C GLN A 175 -14.61 4.06 3.05
N LEU A 176 -15.89 3.73 3.24
CA LEU A 176 -16.71 4.20 4.34
C LEU A 176 -16.90 3.10 5.39
N ALA A 177 -17.16 3.53 6.62
CA ALA A 177 -17.47 2.65 7.76
C ALA A 177 -16.36 1.63 8.06
N MET A 178 -15.08 2.00 7.86
CA MET A 178 -13.91 1.20 8.23
C MET A 178 -14.04 0.67 9.66
N HIS A 179 -13.70 -0.61 9.88
CA HIS A 179 -13.82 -1.36 11.13
C HIS A 179 -15.26 -1.65 11.59
N SER A 180 -16.27 -1.34 10.77
CA SER A 180 -17.65 -1.71 11.07
C SER A 180 -17.99 -3.13 10.59
N ALA A 181 -19.16 -3.62 11.00
CA ALA A 181 -19.68 -4.89 10.51
C ALA A 181 -20.05 -4.85 9.01
N SER A 182 -20.15 -3.67 8.40
CA SER A 182 -20.48 -3.48 6.99
C SER A 182 -19.74 -2.27 6.45
N GLU A 183 -18.55 -2.49 5.95
CA GLU A 183 -17.72 -1.51 5.27
C GLU A 183 -18.16 -1.38 3.80
N CYS A 184 -17.81 -0.28 3.15
CA CYS A 184 -18.26 -0.01 1.78
C CYS A 184 -17.15 0.65 0.95
N PHE A 185 -16.95 0.19 -0.30
CA PHE A 185 -16.04 0.77 -1.27
C PHE A 185 -16.62 0.79 -2.67
N ALA A 186 -16.03 1.56 -3.59
CA ALA A 186 -16.40 1.57 -5.00
C ALA A 186 -15.68 0.47 -5.79
N LYS A 187 -16.42 -0.38 -6.51
CA LYS A 187 -15.84 -1.48 -7.32
C LYS A 187 -14.89 -0.98 -8.40
N ALA A 188 -15.14 0.22 -8.93
CA ALA A 188 -14.27 0.83 -9.93
C ALA A 188 -12.87 1.10 -9.35
N ASP A 189 -12.77 1.57 -8.10
CA ASP A 189 -11.49 1.84 -7.46
C ASP A 189 -10.66 0.56 -7.26
N TYR A 190 -11.32 -0.58 -6.99
CA TYR A 190 -10.66 -1.87 -6.91
C TYR A 190 -10.02 -2.27 -8.26
N ALA A 191 -10.74 -2.09 -9.36
CA ALA A 191 -10.20 -2.35 -10.69
C ALA A 191 -8.98 -1.45 -11.00
N GLU A 192 -9.06 -0.17 -10.61
CA GLU A 192 -7.92 0.75 -10.72
C GLU A 192 -6.72 0.29 -9.87
N LEU A 193 -6.97 -0.22 -8.66
CA LEU A 193 -5.91 -0.73 -7.80
C LEU A 193 -5.21 -1.95 -8.43
N VAL A 194 -5.95 -2.93 -8.93
CA VAL A 194 -5.39 -4.11 -9.61
C VAL A 194 -4.58 -3.69 -10.84
N ASN A 195 -5.12 -2.80 -11.67
CA ASN A 195 -4.43 -2.26 -12.83
C ASN A 195 -3.13 -1.53 -12.44
N GLY A 196 -3.20 -0.69 -11.40
CA GLY A 196 -2.06 0.05 -10.89
C GLY A 196 -0.95 -0.84 -10.34
N LEU A 197 -1.30 -1.86 -9.57
CA LEU A 197 -0.35 -2.84 -9.04
C LEU A 197 0.27 -3.70 -10.14
N THR A 198 -0.52 -4.12 -11.12
CA THR A 198 -0.01 -4.86 -12.29
C THR A 198 0.96 -4.01 -13.11
N ALA A 199 0.64 -2.75 -13.34
CA ALA A 199 1.54 -1.80 -13.99
C ALA A 199 2.82 -1.56 -13.17
N TYR A 200 2.70 -1.40 -11.86
CA TYR A 200 3.84 -1.27 -10.95
C TYR A 200 4.78 -2.47 -11.07
N LEU A 201 4.28 -3.68 -10.96
CA LEU A 201 5.08 -4.89 -11.06
C LEU A 201 5.76 -5.05 -12.44
N SER A 202 5.13 -4.49 -13.50
CA SER A 202 5.65 -4.55 -14.87
C SER A 202 6.65 -3.45 -15.20
N LEU A 203 6.47 -2.23 -14.67
CA LEU A 203 7.23 -1.04 -15.07
C LEU A 203 8.40 -0.71 -14.16
N ILE A 204 8.40 -1.15 -12.90
CA ILE A 204 9.44 -0.78 -11.94
C ILE A 204 10.83 -1.35 -12.28
N HIS A 205 10.88 -2.31 -13.19
CA HIS A 205 12.10 -2.93 -13.68
C HIS A 205 12.64 -2.30 -14.97
N ILE A 206 12.00 -1.24 -15.46
CA ILE A 206 12.43 -0.50 -16.65
C ILE A 206 13.18 0.75 -16.15
N SER A 207 14.41 0.54 -15.77
CA SER A 207 15.39 1.62 -15.52
C SER A 207 16.33 1.77 -16.70
#